data_27ab710c732a8ff97a40d2c5b160d700
#
_entry.id   27ab710c732a8ff97a40d2c5b160d700
#
_cell.length_a   1.000
_cell.length_b   1.000
_cell.length_c   1.000
_cell.angle_alpha   90.00
_cell.angle_beta   90.00
_cell.angle_gamma   90.00
#
_symmetry.space_group_name_H-M   'P 1'
#
loop_
_entity.id
_entity.type
_entity.pdbx_description
1 polymer ?
#
loop_
_entity_poly.entity_id
_entity_poly.type
_entity_poly.pdbx_seq_one_letter_code
_entity_poly.pdbx_strand_id
1 'polypeptide(L)'
;MILYFVTFIFISHYFNCVYSVEESTENNTLGIGFVILSQSNTYHQKLAELLKLNILNQTSNLNSNIHVEVFKNHEDFDDILGNWIIWPLFSKLSKLQNVKWIFFLEDHSHVNVRQVIRIISTYDPSQNVFAGYALKDVHPTIIHHFAATEGDSVIVYPHFSAGFFMSLSLIKKLVKGKCKNCHFSIDPKYELAKFIWDNFAVKLVHEPELCLKKDSDACATWITDDFLDCGTAISSKEISIGVKTCKKFHKDRVKVLLNTWAHDVKNLLMFSDTEDKTIPTIKVNVKNVASGHCEKTLSIMKFYIDNNMSFNWLVIADDDTLLSFQRLRKLLACYDSSENVVLGERYGYNVWGKFGYNYPTGGSGMIFSRPALEKLVSFCQCPSTDSPDDMIIGACLKTLKIDMTHLPFLHQARPIDYSPEFLAPFKHTSFHKHWMIDPHVVYKEWLQESDQSFIPHSEL
;
A
#
# COMPACT_ATOMS: atom_id res chain seq x y z
N MET A 1 -0.35 -58.59 -88.53
CA MET A 1 -0.74 -57.35 -87.95
C MET A 1 -1.96 -57.59 -87.05
N ILE A 2 -1.73 -58.00 -85.82
CA ILE A 2 -2.77 -58.37 -84.89
C ILE A 2 -2.43 -57.62 -83.58
N LEU A 3 -3.32 -56.68 -83.14
CA LEU A 3 -3.23 -55.95 -81.93
C LEU A 3 -3.73 -56.85 -80.79
N TYR A 4 -2.93 -56.99 -79.73
CA TYR A 4 -3.39 -57.55 -78.46
C TYR A 4 -3.66 -56.40 -77.46
N PHE A 5 -4.92 -56.31 -77.02
CA PHE A 5 -5.34 -55.51 -75.87
C PHE A 5 -5.08 -56.29 -74.57
N VAL A 6 -4.26 -55.75 -73.71
CA VAL A 6 -4.08 -56.27 -72.36
C VAL A 6 -4.82 -55.32 -71.41
N THR A 7 -5.90 -55.84 -70.77
CA THR A 7 -6.70 -55.14 -69.77
C THR A 7 -6.05 -55.31 -68.37
N PHE A 8 -5.53 -54.25 -67.82
CA PHE A 8 -5.08 -54.26 -66.40
C PHE A 8 -6.28 -53.94 -65.48
N ILE A 9 -6.59 -54.92 -64.63
CA ILE A 9 -7.56 -54.74 -63.54
C ILE A 9 -6.79 -54.19 -62.33
N PHE A 10 -7.03 -52.91 -61.96
CA PHE A 10 -6.56 -52.33 -60.68
C PHE A 10 -7.54 -52.72 -59.59
N ILE A 11 -7.09 -53.57 -58.66
CA ILE A 11 -7.76 -53.77 -57.33
C ILE A 11 -7.26 -52.73 -56.41
N SER A 12 -8.11 -51.75 -56.14
CA SER A 12 -7.88 -50.71 -55.14
C SER A 12 -8.24 -51.25 -53.73
N HIS A 13 -7.18 -51.55 -52.96
CA HIS A 13 -7.37 -51.79 -51.53
C HIS A 13 -7.48 -50.44 -50.81
N TYR A 14 -8.70 -50.06 -50.36
CA TYR A 14 -8.93 -49.01 -49.41
C TYR A 14 -8.48 -49.52 -48.05
N PHE A 15 -7.31 -49.04 -47.59
CA PHE A 15 -6.95 -49.05 -46.18
C PHE A 15 -7.71 -47.90 -45.51
N ASN A 16 -8.76 -48.19 -44.76
CA ASN A 16 -9.35 -47.30 -43.80
C ASN A 16 -8.39 -47.15 -42.64
N CYS A 17 -7.52 -46.11 -42.70
CA CYS A 17 -6.78 -45.62 -41.53
C CYS A 17 -7.75 -44.80 -40.70
N VAL A 18 -8.40 -45.44 -39.72
CA VAL A 18 -9.12 -44.76 -38.66
C VAL A 18 -8.10 -44.10 -37.75
N TYR A 19 -7.78 -42.82 -38.02
CA TYR A 19 -7.13 -41.98 -37.03
C TYR A 19 -8.15 -41.76 -35.93
N SER A 20 -8.01 -42.46 -34.81
CA SER A 20 -8.58 -42.03 -33.54
C SER A 20 -7.85 -40.75 -33.16
N VAL A 21 -8.46 -39.61 -33.45
CA VAL A 21 -8.14 -38.37 -32.76
C VAL A 21 -8.56 -38.63 -31.32
N GLU A 22 -7.59 -39.00 -30.46
CA GLU A 22 -7.73 -38.76 -29.04
C GLU A 22 -7.85 -37.25 -28.90
N GLU A 23 -9.11 -36.77 -28.84
CA GLU A 23 -9.39 -35.51 -28.22
C GLU A 23 -8.83 -35.60 -26.79
N SER A 24 -7.63 -35.10 -26.58
CA SER A 24 -7.20 -34.72 -25.25
C SER A 24 -8.21 -33.69 -24.78
N THR A 25 -9.17 -34.14 -24.01
CA THR A 25 -9.97 -33.27 -23.13
C THR A 25 -9.00 -32.68 -22.13
N GLU A 26 -8.17 -31.72 -22.58
CA GLU A 26 -7.60 -30.77 -21.63
C GLU A 26 -8.79 -30.21 -20.88
N ASN A 27 -8.91 -30.59 -19.63
CA ASN A 27 -9.89 -30.03 -18.72
C ASN A 27 -9.72 -28.51 -18.78
N ASN A 28 -10.63 -27.84 -19.48
CA ASN A 28 -10.56 -26.39 -19.73
C ASN A 28 -10.97 -25.64 -18.46
N THR A 29 -10.36 -26.05 -17.33
CA THR A 29 -10.58 -25.49 -16.01
C THR A 29 -9.96 -24.10 -15.94
N LEU A 30 -10.77 -23.11 -15.66
CA LEU A 30 -10.29 -21.76 -15.35
C LEU A 30 -9.76 -21.75 -13.91
N GLY A 31 -8.45 -21.61 -13.74
CA GLY A 31 -7.81 -21.51 -12.42
C GLY A 31 -7.42 -20.08 -12.07
N ILE A 32 -7.85 -19.59 -10.91
CA ILE A 32 -7.53 -18.25 -10.40
C ILE A 32 -6.99 -18.34 -8.98
N GLY A 33 -5.79 -17.78 -8.74
CA GLY A 33 -5.24 -17.54 -7.41
C GLY A 33 -5.48 -16.09 -7.01
N PHE A 34 -6.30 -15.86 -5.97
CA PHE A 34 -6.44 -14.54 -5.36
C PHE A 34 -5.35 -14.35 -4.31
N VAL A 35 -4.64 -13.23 -4.38
CA VAL A 35 -3.64 -12.83 -3.38
C VAL A 35 -4.13 -11.56 -2.71
N ILE A 36 -4.56 -11.68 -1.46
CA ILE A 36 -4.99 -10.55 -0.65
C ILE A 36 -3.74 -9.89 -0.06
N LEU A 37 -3.48 -8.66 -0.50
CA LEU A 37 -2.40 -7.82 0.00
C LEU A 37 -2.82 -7.24 1.35
N SER A 38 -2.38 -7.86 2.42
CA SER A 38 -2.74 -7.53 3.80
C SER A 38 -1.51 -7.46 4.71
N GLN A 39 -1.70 -7.17 5.98
CA GLN A 39 -0.63 -6.89 6.93
C GLN A 39 -0.80 -7.72 8.20
N SER A 40 0.27 -7.90 8.97
CA SER A 40 0.30 -8.74 10.19
C SER A 40 -0.46 -8.16 11.39
N ASN A 41 -0.89 -6.90 11.33
CA ASN A 41 -1.69 -6.29 12.39
C ASN A 41 -3.07 -6.94 12.51
N THR A 42 -3.58 -7.11 13.72
CA THR A 42 -4.86 -7.77 14.05
C THR A 42 -6.05 -7.24 13.24
N TYR A 43 -6.12 -5.92 13.03
CA TYR A 43 -7.17 -5.28 12.22
C TYR A 43 -7.14 -5.76 10.76
N HIS A 44 -5.96 -5.72 10.13
CA HIS A 44 -5.75 -6.13 8.74
C HIS A 44 -5.90 -7.64 8.54
N GLN A 45 -5.48 -8.46 9.53
CA GLN A 45 -5.72 -9.90 9.50
C GLN A 45 -7.22 -10.21 9.44
N LYS A 46 -8.02 -9.49 10.25
CA LYS A 46 -9.49 -9.65 10.27
C LYS A 46 -10.11 -9.25 8.94
N LEU A 47 -9.70 -8.13 8.33
CA LEU A 47 -10.18 -7.72 7.02
C LEU A 47 -9.85 -8.75 5.94
N ALA A 48 -8.62 -9.24 5.91
CA ALA A 48 -8.17 -10.25 4.96
C ALA A 48 -8.95 -11.57 5.11
N GLU A 49 -9.25 -11.99 6.34
CA GLU A 49 -10.06 -13.19 6.58
C GLU A 49 -11.50 -13.01 6.10
N LEU A 50 -12.13 -11.85 6.38
CA LEU A 50 -13.47 -11.54 5.89
C LEU A 50 -13.54 -11.53 4.36
N LEU A 51 -12.53 -10.94 3.71
CA LEU A 51 -12.43 -10.91 2.25
C LEU A 51 -12.23 -12.31 1.67
N LYS A 52 -11.35 -13.13 2.28
CA LYS A 52 -11.14 -14.54 1.89
C LYS A 52 -12.44 -15.34 1.97
N LEU A 53 -13.17 -15.24 3.09
CA LEU A 53 -14.46 -15.92 3.26
C LEU A 53 -15.49 -15.43 2.24
N ASN A 54 -15.52 -14.14 1.95
CA ASN A 54 -16.40 -13.57 0.93
C ASN A 54 -16.12 -14.16 -0.46
N ILE A 55 -14.84 -14.23 -0.87
CA ILE A 55 -14.43 -14.83 -2.14
C ILE A 55 -14.86 -16.30 -2.20
N LEU A 56 -14.55 -17.09 -1.16
CA LEU A 56 -14.87 -18.52 -1.10
C LEU A 56 -16.39 -18.76 -1.14
N ASN A 57 -17.19 -17.96 -0.44
CA ASN A 57 -18.64 -18.04 -0.49
C ASN A 57 -19.21 -17.76 -1.88
N GLN A 58 -18.66 -16.79 -2.61
CA GLN A 58 -19.05 -16.51 -3.99
C GLN A 58 -18.68 -17.64 -4.94
N THR A 59 -17.58 -18.36 -4.66
CA THR A 59 -17.10 -19.45 -5.52
C THR A 59 -17.83 -20.77 -5.28
N SER A 60 -18.42 -21.00 -4.11
CA SER A 60 -19.14 -22.24 -3.78
C SER A 60 -20.31 -22.55 -4.72
N ASN A 61 -20.88 -21.53 -5.37
CA ASN A 61 -22.01 -21.62 -6.30
C ASN A 61 -21.60 -21.52 -7.79
N LEU A 62 -20.29 -21.62 -8.09
CA LEU A 62 -19.79 -21.58 -9.46
C LEU A 62 -19.71 -22.98 -10.08
N ASN A 63 -19.58 -23.02 -11.41
CA ASN A 63 -19.43 -24.28 -12.15
C ASN A 63 -18.19 -25.05 -11.70
N SER A 64 -18.24 -26.37 -11.74
CA SER A 64 -17.13 -27.27 -11.40
C SER A 64 -15.85 -27.07 -12.23
N ASN A 65 -15.95 -26.35 -13.34
CA ASN A 65 -14.81 -26.03 -14.21
C ASN A 65 -14.03 -24.79 -13.78
N ILE A 66 -14.33 -24.20 -12.60
CA ILE A 66 -13.63 -23.05 -12.05
C ILE A 66 -12.92 -23.48 -10.78
N HIS A 67 -11.59 -23.32 -10.76
CA HIS A 67 -10.75 -23.57 -9.58
C HIS A 67 -10.29 -22.25 -9.00
N VAL A 68 -10.50 -22.04 -7.69
CA VAL A 68 -10.11 -20.81 -6.98
C VAL A 68 -9.29 -21.16 -5.76
N GLU A 69 -8.13 -20.51 -5.63
CA GLU A 69 -7.30 -20.50 -4.44
C GLU A 69 -7.23 -19.08 -3.88
N VAL A 70 -7.20 -18.93 -2.55
CA VAL A 70 -7.13 -17.61 -1.90
C VAL A 70 -6.02 -17.57 -0.88
N PHE A 71 -5.06 -16.68 -1.09
CA PHE A 71 -3.89 -16.48 -0.25
C PHE A 71 -3.95 -15.11 0.46
N LYS A 72 -3.47 -15.07 1.70
CA LYS A 72 -3.23 -13.83 2.46
C LYS A 72 -1.72 -13.61 2.52
N ASN A 73 -1.19 -12.51 1.99
CA ASN A 73 0.26 -12.36 1.85
C ASN A 73 1.00 -12.32 3.20
N HIS A 74 0.39 -11.82 4.27
CA HIS A 74 0.99 -11.76 5.60
C HIS A 74 1.07 -13.12 6.30
N GLU A 75 0.35 -14.14 5.83
CA GLU A 75 0.29 -15.49 6.42
C GLU A 75 0.91 -16.52 5.47
N ASP A 76 0.43 -16.58 4.21
CA ASP A 76 0.85 -17.61 3.25
C ASP A 76 2.24 -17.33 2.63
N PHE A 77 2.76 -16.09 2.79
CA PHE A 77 4.04 -15.61 2.27
C PHE A 77 4.86 -14.84 3.33
N ASP A 78 4.69 -15.15 4.60
CA ASP A 78 5.39 -14.51 5.73
C ASP A 78 6.92 -14.77 5.71
N ASP A 79 7.32 -15.90 5.13
CA ASP A 79 8.71 -16.30 4.91
C ASP A 79 9.41 -15.48 3.81
N ILE A 80 8.65 -14.72 3.00
CA ILE A 80 9.21 -13.94 1.90
C ILE A 80 9.46 -12.49 2.33
N LEU A 81 10.74 -12.12 2.40
CA LEU A 81 11.15 -10.76 2.68
C LEU A 81 10.66 -9.80 1.59
N GLY A 82 10.04 -8.69 1.98
CA GLY A 82 9.51 -7.71 1.05
C GLY A 82 8.26 -8.18 0.28
N ASN A 83 7.49 -9.10 0.84
CA ASN A 83 6.27 -9.65 0.22
C ASN A 83 5.27 -8.55 -0.23
N TRP A 84 5.26 -7.40 0.42
CA TRP A 84 4.38 -6.27 0.10
C TRP A 84 4.74 -5.51 -1.19
N ILE A 85 5.99 -5.64 -1.70
CA ILE A 85 6.39 -5.09 -3.00
C ILE A 85 6.08 -6.04 -4.17
N ILE A 86 5.47 -7.19 -3.88
CA ILE A 86 4.88 -8.17 -4.80
C ILE A 86 5.90 -8.99 -5.61
N TRP A 87 6.86 -8.37 -6.31
CA TRP A 87 7.75 -9.13 -7.18
C TRP A 87 8.54 -10.26 -6.48
N PRO A 88 8.89 -10.21 -5.16
CA PRO A 88 9.49 -11.35 -4.48
C PRO A 88 8.57 -12.58 -4.39
N LEU A 89 7.25 -12.39 -4.47
CA LEU A 89 6.26 -13.48 -4.44
C LEU A 89 6.29 -14.34 -5.71
N PHE A 90 6.78 -13.81 -6.83
CA PHE A 90 6.72 -14.50 -8.11
C PHE A 90 7.39 -15.88 -8.09
N SER A 91 8.46 -16.08 -7.32
CA SER A 91 9.13 -17.36 -7.19
C SER A 91 8.24 -18.46 -6.59
N LYS A 92 7.34 -18.11 -5.66
CA LYS A 92 6.39 -19.03 -5.02
C LYS A 92 5.13 -19.16 -5.87
N LEU A 93 4.58 -18.05 -6.35
CA LEU A 93 3.38 -18.02 -7.19
C LEU A 93 3.56 -18.78 -8.53
N SER A 94 4.75 -18.72 -9.13
CA SER A 94 5.04 -19.43 -10.38
C SER A 94 4.94 -20.96 -10.30
N LYS A 95 4.93 -21.52 -9.09
CA LYS A 95 4.86 -22.96 -8.82
C LYS A 95 3.44 -23.46 -8.56
N LEU A 96 2.45 -22.58 -8.51
CA LEU A 96 1.05 -22.96 -8.32
C LEU A 96 0.59 -23.88 -9.43
N GLN A 97 -0.16 -24.92 -9.06
CA GLN A 97 -0.75 -25.88 -9.97
C GLN A 97 -2.22 -25.53 -10.19
N ASN A 98 -2.77 -25.89 -11.35
CA ASN A 98 -4.17 -25.66 -11.69
C ASN A 98 -4.62 -24.18 -11.70
N VAL A 99 -3.68 -23.24 -11.60
CA VAL A 99 -3.91 -21.79 -11.64
C VAL A 99 -3.35 -21.26 -12.97
N LYS A 100 -4.13 -20.43 -13.66
CA LYS A 100 -3.75 -19.76 -14.91
C LYS A 100 -3.60 -18.25 -14.70
N TRP A 101 -4.25 -17.71 -13.69
CA TRP A 101 -4.31 -16.28 -13.39
C TRP A 101 -4.04 -16.02 -11.92
N ILE A 102 -3.29 -14.96 -11.64
CA ILE A 102 -3.15 -14.43 -10.27
C ILE A 102 -3.81 -13.07 -10.23
N PHE A 103 -4.76 -12.91 -9.31
CA PHE A 103 -5.50 -11.68 -9.05
C PHE A 103 -5.07 -11.11 -7.70
N PHE A 104 -4.57 -9.87 -7.69
CA PHE A 104 -4.11 -9.17 -6.49
C PHE A 104 -5.13 -8.11 -6.11
N LEU A 105 -5.43 -7.98 -4.82
CA LEU A 105 -6.28 -6.93 -4.26
C LEU A 105 -5.90 -6.67 -2.81
N GLU A 106 -6.18 -5.47 -2.32
CA GLU A 106 -5.92 -5.12 -0.92
C GLU A 106 -7.06 -5.60 0.00
N ASP A 107 -6.78 -5.74 1.31
CA ASP A 107 -7.70 -6.34 2.29
C ASP A 107 -8.98 -5.53 2.53
N HIS A 108 -8.98 -4.24 2.16
CA HIS A 108 -10.15 -3.36 2.23
C HIS A 108 -10.91 -3.22 0.88
N SER A 109 -10.51 -3.97 -0.13
CA SER A 109 -11.18 -3.99 -1.43
C SER A 109 -12.45 -4.86 -1.39
N HIS A 110 -13.45 -4.49 -2.18
CA HIS A 110 -14.61 -5.35 -2.46
C HIS A 110 -14.43 -6.05 -3.80
N VAL A 111 -14.99 -7.25 -3.93
CA VAL A 111 -14.88 -8.04 -5.15
C VAL A 111 -16.18 -8.77 -5.49
N ASN A 112 -16.53 -8.76 -6.77
CA ASN A 112 -17.52 -9.61 -7.40
C ASN A 112 -16.80 -10.67 -8.25
N VAL A 113 -16.65 -11.87 -7.69
CA VAL A 113 -15.88 -12.96 -8.30
C VAL A 113 -16.42 -13.34 -9.68
N ARG A 114 -17.74 -13.28 -9.89
CA ARG A 114 -18.34 -13.58 -11.20
C ARG A 114 -17.91 -12.56 -12.26
N GLN A 115 -17.84 -11.28 -11.92
CA GLN A 115 -17.35 -10.25 -12.84
C GLN A 115 -15.84 -10.40 -13.09
N VAL A 116 -15.06 -10.74 -12.07
CA VAL A 116 -13.61 -11.03 -12.25
C VAL A 116 -13.44 -12.18 -13.25
N ILE A 117 -14.19 -13.28 -13.11
CA ILE A 117 -14.16 -14.41 -14.04
C ILE A 117 -14.52 -13.97 -15.46
N ARG A 118 -15.55 -13.16 -15.63
CA ARG A 118 -15.97 -12.63 -16.92
C ARG A 118 -14.85 -11.84 -17.60
N ILE A 119 -14.22 -10.92 -16.88
CA ILE A 119 -13.12 -10.09 -17.38
C ILE A 119 -11.93 -10.97 -17.78
N ILE A 120 -11.46 -11.80 -16.87
CA ILE A 120 -10.29 -12.65 -17.08
C ILE A 120 -10.50 -13.60 -18.27
N SER A 121 -11.73 -14.09 -18.50
CA SER A 121 -12.08 -14.97 -19.62
C SER A 121 -11.98 -14.31 -20.99
N THR A 122 -11.85 -13.00 -21.08
CA THR A 122 -11.61 -12.28 -22.34
C THR A 122 -10.13 -12.31 -22.77
N TYR A 123 -9.23 -12.76 -21.90
CA TYR A 123 -7.79 -12.78 -22.11
C TYR A 123 -7.29 -14.23 -22.34
N ASP A 124 -6.25 -14.37 -23.15
CA ASP A 124 -5.54 -15.63 -23.32
C ASP A 124 -4.47 -15.82 -22.23
N PRO A 125 -4.58 -16.84 -21.34
CA PRO A 125 -3.64 -17.06 -20.25
C PRO A 125 -2.24 -17.48 -20.72
N SER A 126 -2.06 -17.88 -21.99
CA SER A 126 -0.77 -18.20 -22.58
C SER A 126 0.05 -16.95 -22.90
N GLN A 127 -0.60 -15.80 -23.05
CA GLN A 127 0.03 -14.52 -23.34
C GLN A 127 0.56 -13.86 -22.06
N ASN A 128 1.43 -12.87 -22.23
CA ASN A 128 1.94 -12.05 -21.13
C ASN A 128 0.92 -10.95 -20.80
N VAL A 129 -0.01 -11.23 -19.93
CA VAL A 129 -1.06 -10.28 -19.52
C VAL A 129 -0.73 -9.66 -18.18
N PHE A 130 -0.81 -8.34 -18.12
CA PHE A 130 -0.79 -7.51 -16.92
C PHE A 130 -1.88 -6.47 -17.07
N ALA A 131 -2.97 -6.56 -16.28
CA ALA A 131 -4.14 -5.71 -16.42
C ALA A 131 -4.69 -5.27 -15.06
N GLY A 132 -5.22 -4.05 -14.98
CA GLY A 132 -5.72 -3.44 -13.76
C GLY A 132 -6.28 -2.04 -14.01
N TYR A 133 -6.85 -1.40 -12.98
CA TYR A 133 -7.18 0.02 -13.09
C TYR A 133 -5.88 0.83 -13.22
N ALA A 134 -5.70 1.49 -14.33
CA ALA A 134 -4.45 2.14 -14.68
C ALA A 134 -4.36 3.56 -14.09
N LEU A 135 -3.30 3.81 -13.35
CA LEU A 135 -2.87 5.13 -12.90
C LEU A 135 -1.80 5.67 -13.85
N LYS A 136 -1.82 6.97 -14.05
CA LYS A 136 -0.83 7.68 -14.86
C LYS A 136 -0.55 9.04 -14.23
N ASP A 137 0.73 9.33 -14.00
CA ASP A 137 1.12 10.65 -13.51
C ASP A 137 0.96 11.69 -14.60
N VAL A 138 0.44 12.85 -14.22
CA VAL A 138 0.32 14.01 -15.13
C VAL A 138 1.68 14.68 -15.34
N HIS A 139 2.51 14.67 -14.29
CA HIS A 139 3.85 15.22 -14.26
C HIS A 139 4.82 14.25 -13.58
N PRO A 140 6.15 14.34 -13.84
CA PRO A 140 7.12 13.61 -13.06
C PRO A 140 6.97 13.91 -11.57
N THR A 141 6.74 12.88 -10.77
CA THR A 141 6.45 13.03 -9.34
C THR A 141 7.67 12.72 -8.48
N ILE A 142 7.79 13.44 -7.36
CA ILE A 142 8.92 13.26 -6.45
C ILE A 142 8.92 11.89 -5.79
N ILE A 143 7.74 11.26 -5.64
CA ILE A 143 7.61 9.93 -5.02
C ILE A 143 8.20 8.81 -5.89
N HIS A 144 8.39 9.04 -7.18
CA HIS A 144 8.93 8.05 -8.12
C HIS A 144 10.43 8.24 -8.43
N HIS A 145 11.06 9.33 -7.94
CA HIS A 145 12.42 9.70 -8.37
C HIS A 145 13.50 8.64 -8.07
N PHE A 146 13.33 7.79 -7.06
CA PHE A 146 14.27 6.72 -6.77
C PHE A 146 14.16 5.54 -7.76
N ALA A 147 12.99 5.32 -8.36
CA ALA A 147 12.76 4.27 -9.33
C ALA A 147 12.90 4.78 -10.78
N ALA A 148 12.64 6.07 -11.04
CA ALA A 148 12.72 6.68 -12.36
C ALA A 148 14.16 6.91 -12.79
N THR A 149 14.45 6.69 -14.09
CA THR A 149 15.73 7.05 -14.73
C THR A 149 15.48 8.11 -15.80
N GLU A 150 16.48 8.94 -16.09
CA GLU A 150 16.40 9.93 -17.17
C GLU A 150 16.08 9.24 -18.50
N GLY A 151 15.05 9.75 -19.22
CA GLY A 151 14.60 9.19 -20.48
C GLY A 151 13.60 8.03 -20.38
N ASP A 152 13.14 7.66 -19.19
CA ASP A 152 12.10 6.66 -19.03
C ASP A 152 10.80 7.10 -19.74
N SER A 153 10.17 6.15 -20.43
CA SER A 153 8.81 6.34 -20.95
C SER A 153 7.83 6.52 -19.79
N VAL A 154 6.73 7.20 -20.03
CA VAL A 154 5.64 7.29 -19.02
C VAL A 154 5.20 5.88 -18.62
N ILE A 155 5.43 5.51 -17.38
CA ILE A 155 4.99 4.25 -16.82
C ILE A 155 3.53 4.38 -16.38
N VAL A 156 2.71 3.44 -16.82
CA VAL A 156 1.33 3.25 -16.36
C VAL A 156 1.33 2.11 -15.37
N TYR A 157 0.73 2.29 -14.21
CA TYR A 157 0.82 1.36 -13.08
C TYR A 157 -0.55 1.10 -12.45
N PRO A 158 -0.78 -0.06 -11.78
CA PRO A 158 -2.09 -0.43 -11.29
C PRO A 158 -2.45 0.27 -9.98
N HIS A 159 -3.72 0.57 -9.79
CA HIS A 159 -4.27 0.90 -8.47
C HIS A 159 -4.50 -0.38 -7.67
N PHE A 160 -3.70 -0.63 -6.63
CA PHE A 160 -3.75 -1.90 -5.89
C PHE A 160 -5.10 -2.17 -5.22
N SER A 161 -5.72 -1.16 -4.65
CA SER A 161 -7.04 -1.30 -4.00
C SER A 161 -8.17 -1.58 -5.00
N ALA A 162 -8.04 -1.13 -6.26
CA ALA A 162 -8.97 -1.52 -7.32
C ALA A 162 -8.71 -2.94 -7.82
N GLY A 163 -7.56 -3.53 -7.46
CA GLY A 163 -7.12 -4.83 -7.91
C GLY A 163 -6.45 -4.81 -9.29
N PHE A 164 -5.69 -5.86 -9.54
CA PHE A 164 -5.06 -6.13 -10.83
C PHE A 164 -4.79 -7.62 -11.00
N PHE A 165 -4.59 -8.07 -12.23
CA PHE A 165 -4.28 -9.47 -12.48
C PHE A 165 -3.15 -9.67 -13.48
N MET A 166 -2.53 -10.83 -13.36
CA MET A 166 -1.43 -11.25 -14.22
C MET A 166 -1.65 -12.69 -14.67
N SER A 167 -1.28 -12.99 -15.93
CA SER A 167 -1.20 -14.37 -16.36
C SER A 167 -0.05 -15.10 -15.66
N LEU A 168 -0.26 -16.37 -15.30
CA LEU A 168 0.79 -17.19 -14.72
C LEU A 168 1.98 -17.36 -15.72
N SER A 169 1.71 -17.29 -17.02
CA SER A 169 2.73 -17.25 -18.07
C SER A 169 3.70 -16.08 -17.88
N LEU A 170 3.17 -14.87 -17.61
CA LEU A 170 3.99 -13.70 -17.34
C LEU A 170 4.78 -13.87 -16.03
N ILE A 171 4.11 -14.30 -14.94
CA ILE A 171 4.77 -14.49 -13.64
C ILE A 171 5.94 -15.47 -13.73
N LYS A 172 5.79 -16.60 -14.46
CA LYS A 172 6.87 -17.56 -14.70
C LYS A 172 8.09 -16.94 -15.39
N LYS A 173 7.87 -15.96 -16.28
CA LYS A 173 8.97 -15.21 -16.93
C LYS A 173 9.61 -14.22 -15.96
N LEU A 174 8.79 -13.51 -15.16
CA LEU A 174 9.24 -12.49 -14.22
C LEU A 174 10.12 -13.04 -13.09
N VAL A 175 10.04 -14.32 -12.75
CA VAL A 175 10.98 -14.99 -11.81
C VAL A 175 12.44 -14.80 -12.22
N LYS A 176 12.73 -14.66 -13.54
CA LYS A 176 14.07 -14.43 -14.08
C LYS A 176 14.44 -12.93 -14.15
N GLY A 177 13.49 -12.06 -13.83
CA GLY A 177 13.69 -10.62 -13.88
C GLY A 177 14.72 -10.17 -12.83
N LYS A 178 15.42 -9.10 -13.16
CA LYS A 178 16.40 -8.46 -12.29
C LYS A 178 15.92 -7.06 -11.96
N CYS A 179 15.89 -6.74 -10.71
CA CYS A 179 15.59 -5.39 -10.28
C CYS A 179 16.84 -4.52 -10.36
N LYS A 180 16.74 -3.38 -11.06
CA LYS A 180 17.77 -2.36 -11.13
C LYS A 180 17.38 -1.24 -10.15
N ASN A 181 18.34 -0.77 -9.34
CA ASN A 181 18.14 0.35 -8.39
C ASN A 181 17.03 0.13 -7.35
N CYS A 182 16.80 -1.13 -6.90
CA CYS A 182 15.75 -1.48 -5.94
C CYS A 182 16.15 -1.31 -4.47
N HIS A 183 17.05 -0.38 -4.16
CA HIS A 183 17.45 -0.16 -2.76
C HIS A 183 16.32 0.47 -1.94
N PHE A 184 15.56 1.36 -2.54
CA PHE A 184 14.39 1.97 -1.91
C PHE A 184 13.11 1.44 -2.54
N SER A 185 12.13 1.16 -1.71
CA SER A 185 10.76 0.85 -2.11
C SER A 185 9.85 1.90 -1.49
N ILE A 186 9.28 2.75 -2.33
CA ILE A 186 8.49 3.92 -1.96
C ILE A 186 7.06 3.77 -2.44
N ASP A 187 6.88 3.55 -3.75
CA ASP A 187 5.59 3.26 -4.35
C ASP A 187 5.63 1.90 -5.07
N PRO A 188 5.23 0.82 -4.38
CA PRO A 188 5.27 -0.53 -4.93
C PRO A 188 4.43 -0.70 -6.19
N LYS A 189 3.40 0.12 -6.41
CA LYS A 189 2.54 0.10 -7.60
C LYS A 189 3.33 0.49 -8.85
N TYR A 190 4.00 1.65 -8.77
CA TYR A 190 4.87 2.16 -9.84
C TYR A 190 6.09 1.25 -10.06
N GLU A 191 6.76 0.86 -8.97
CA GLU A 191 7.96 0.03 -9.00
C GLU A 191 7.69 -1.36 -9.61
N LEU A 192 6.53 -1.97 -9.32
CA LEU A 192 6.10 -3.22 -9.95
C LEU A 192 5.92 -3.07 -11.46
N ALA A 193 5.20 -2.04 -11.89
CA ALA A 193 4.98 -1.79 -13.31
C ALA A 193 6.29 -1.52 -14.05
N LYS A 194 7.20 -0.74 -13.43
CA LYS A 194 8.53 -0.48 -13.96
C LYS A 194 9.38 -1.76 -14.03
N PHE A 195 9.35 -2.59 -12.98
CA PHE A 195 10.05 -3.89 -12.97
C PHE A 195 9.59 -4.78 -14.15
N ILE A 196 8.27 -4.84 -14.38
CA ILE A 196 7.70 -5.63 -15.49
C ILE A 196 8.12 -5.05 -16.84
N TRP A 197 8.05 -3.72 -16.99
CA TRP A 197 8.44 -3.03 -18.21
C TRP A 197 9.93 -3.21 -18.53
N ASP A 198 10.80 -2.96 -17.56
CA ASP A 198 12.25 -3.00 -17.75
C ASP A 198 12.78 -4.40 -18.12
N ASN A 199 12.10 -5.46 -17.67
CA ASN A 199 12.53 -6.82 -17.93
C ASN A 199 11.91 -7.45 -19.20
N PHE A 200 10.66 -7.11 -19.52
CA PHE A 200 9.89 -7.82 -20.55
C PHE A 200 9.09 -6.92 -21.49
N ALA A 201 9.20 -5.60 -21.35
CA ALA A 201 8.47 -4.61 -22.14
C ALA A 201 6.93 -4.83 -22.14
N VAL A 202 6.38 -5.40 -21.06
CA VAL A 202 4.94 -5.58 -20.89
C VAL A 202 4.36 -4.36 -20.20
N LYS A 203 3.34 -3.75 -20.82
CA LYS A 203 2.61 -2.61 -20.29
C LYS A 203 1.36 -3.07 -19.55
N LEU A 204 0.93 -2.29 -18.56
CA LEU A 204 -0.37 -2.46 -17.94
C LEU A 204 -1.47 -2.16 -18.97
N VAL A 205 -2.43 -3.07 -19.08
CA VAL A 205 -3.70 -2.84 -19.80
C VAL A 205 -4.70 -2.24 -18.83
N HIS A 206 -5.32 -1.11 -19.20
CA HIS A 206 -6.35 -0.51 -18.38
C HIS A 206 -7.63 -1.32 -18.46
N GLU A 207 -8.11 -1.75 -17.28
CA GLU A 207 -9.36 -2.51 -17.10
C GLU A 207 -10.33 -1.66 -16.27
N PRO A 208 -11.25 -0.91 -16.91
CA PRO A 208 -12.11 0.05 -16.22
C PRO A 208 -13.15 -0.59 -15.31
N GLU A 209 -13.46 -1.86 -15.51
CA GLU A 209 -14.40 -2.61 -14.67
C GLU A 209 -13.77 -3.09 -13.34
N LEU A 210 -12.46 -2.92 -13.14
CA LEU A 210 -11.82 -2.90 -11.83
C LEU A 210 -11.99 -1.48 -11.26
N CYS A 211 -13.18 -1.19 -10.73
CA CYS A 211 -13.63 0.16 -10.43
C CYS A 211 -12.97 0.74 -9.17
N LEU A 212 -12.84 2.08 -9.11
CA LEU A 212 -12.49 2.78 -7.86
C LEU A 212 -13.71 2.91 -6.95
N LYS A 213 -14.90 3.14 -7.54
CA LYS A 213 -16.19 3.25 -6.85
C LYS A 213 -17.19 2.33 -7.50
N LYS A 214 -18.15 1.82 -6.72
CA LYS A 214 -19.24 1.00 -7.27
C LYS A 214 -20.28 1.87 -7.96
N ASP A 215 -20.08 2.17 -9.21
CA ASP A 215 -20.96 2.98 -10.04
C ASP A 215 -21.89 2.16 -10.95
N SER A 216 -21.59 0.87 -11.12
CA SER A 216 -22.39 -0.06 -11.92
C SER A 216 -22.30 -1.51 -11.45
N ASP A 217 -23.21 -2.37 -11.94
CA ASP A 217 -23.16 -3.82 -11.72
C ASP A 217 -22.04 -4.52 -12.51
N ALA A 218 -21.42 -3.83 -13.46
CA ALA A 218 -20.26 -4.32 -14.21
C ALA A 218 -18.96 -4.31 -13.39
N CYS A 219 -18.92 -3.52 -12.31
CA CYS A 219 -17.75 -3.44 -11.45
C CYS A 219 -17.37 -4.81 -10.87
N ALA A 220 -16.17 -5.27 -11.18
CA ALA A 220 -15.61 -6.51 -10.64
C ALA A 220 -14.95 -6.29 -9.27
N THR A 221 -14.43 -5.10 -9.04
CA THR A 221 -13.90 -4.64 -7.76
C THR A 221 -14.32 -3.20 -7.50
N TRP A 222 -14.27 -2.77 -6.24
CA TRP A 222 -14.46 -1.37 -5.85
C TRP A 222 -13.93 -1.11 -4.45
N ILE A 223 -13.76 0.17 -4.13
CA ILE A 223 -13.37 0.67 -2.82
C ILE A 223 -14.59 1.39 -2.21
N THR A 224 -14.82 1.24 -0.92
CA THR A 224 -15.88 2.01 -0.25
C THR A 224 -15.47 3.46 -0.07
N ASP A 225 -16.42 4.38 -0.28
CA ASP A 225 -16.22 5.82 -0.05
C ASP A 225 -16.11 6.19 1.44
N ASP A 226 -16.57 5.29 2.31
CA ASP A 226 -16.60 5.54 3.74
C ASP A 226 -15.20 5.43 4.33
N PHE A 227 -14.80 6.48 5.06
CA PHE A 227 -13.63 6.40 5.92
C PHE A 227 -13.86 5.27 6.94
N LEU A 228 -12.79 4.57 7.32
CA LEU A 228 -12.82 3.40 8.19
C LEU A 228 -13.89 3.50 9.29
N ASP A 229 -14.83 2.56 9.31
CA ASP A 229 -15.84 2.45 10.35
C ASP A 229 -15.43 1.36 11.36
N CYS A 230 -14.72 1.79 12.38
CA CYS A 230 -14.31 0.94 13.50
C CYS A 230 -15.04 1.35 14.80
N GLY A 231 -16.21 1.96 14.66
CA GLY A 231 -17.01 2.44 15.77
C GLY A 231 -16.68 3.87 16.20
N THR A 232 -16.84 4.16 17.50
CA THR A 232 -16.65 5.51 18.02
C THR A 232 -15.19 5.95 17.96
N ALA A 233 -14.94 7.15 17.43
CA ALA A 233 -13.61 7.75 17.42
C ALA A 233 -13.03 7.82 18.85
N ILE A 234 -11.74 7.49 18.99
CA ILE A 234 -11.09 7.53 20.31
C ILE A 234 -11.06 8.95 20.89
N SER A 235 -10.95 9.04 22.21
CA SER A 235 -10.89 10.33 22.90
C SER A 235 -9.66 11.14 22.49
N SER A 236 -9.81 12.45 22.30
CA SER A 236 -8.68 13.35 22.05
C SER A 236 -7.62 13.32 23.16
N LYS A 237 -8.00 12.92 24.38
CA LYS A 237 -7.09 12.79 25.53
C LYS A 237 -6.15 11.60 25.41
N GLU A 238 -6.50 10.61 24.59
CA GLU A 238 -5.69 9.40 24.38
C GLU A 238 -4.56 9.61 23.36
N ILE A 239 -4.57 10.76 22.64
CA ILE A 239 -3.57 11.08 21.62
C ILE A 239 -2.72 12.24 22.09
N SER A 240 -1.41 12.06 22.07
CA SER A 240 -0.42 13.13 22.18
C SER A 240 0.26 13.36 20.86
N ILE A 241 0.50 14.62 20.49
CA ILE A 241 1.19 14.98 19.26
C ILE A 241 2.45 15.78 19.58
N GLY A 242 3.60 15.29 19.12
CA GLY A 242 4.88 15.96 19.16
C GLY A 242 5.28 16.50 17.79
N VAL A 243 5.32 17.81 17.62
CA VAL A 243 5.75 18.43 16.37
C VAL A 243 7.23 18.77 16.42
N LYS A 244 8.01 18.31 15.44
CA LYS A 244 9.40 18.69 15.23
C LYS A 244 9.46 20.06 14.57
N THR A 245 10.07 21.06 15.20
CA THR A 245 10.23 22.40 14.64
C THR A 245 11.58 23.02 15.06
N CYS A 246 11.86 24.21 14.60
CA CYS A 246 12.98 25.02 15.05
C CYS A 246 12.64 26.52 14.98
N LYS A 247 13.41 27.35 15.67
CA LYS A 247 13.21 28.81 15.74
C LYS A 247 12.92 29.46 14.36
N LYS A 248 13.59 28.96 13.34
CA LYS A 248 13.44 29.48 11.97
C LYS A 248 11.99 29.42 11.48
N PHE A 249 11.25 28.36 11.87
CA PHE A 249 9.90 28.07 11.35
C PHE A 249 8.75 28.46 12.30
N HIS A 250 9.05 29.04 13.47
CA HIS A 250 8.03 29.47 14.43
C HIS A 250 7.04 30.50 13.84
N LYS A 251 7.53 31.39 12.97
CA LYS A 251 6.72 32.50 12.42
C LYS A 251 6.00 32.20 11.12
N ASP A 252 6.32 31.11 10.47
CA ASP A 252 5.75 30.69 9.20
C ASP A 252 5.06 29.33 9.29
N ARG A 253 5.78 28.20 9.27
CA ARG A 253 5.20 26.85 9.27
C ARG A 253 4.35 26.56 10.50
N VAL A 254 4.84 26.89 11.69
CA VAL A 254 4.09 26.68 12.93
C VAL A 254 2.78 27.47 12.95
N LYS A 255 2.76 28.69 12.37
CA LYS A 255 1.51 29.46 12.24
C LYS A 255 0.50 28.76 11.34
N VAL A 256 0.94 28.12 10.27
CA VAL A 256 0.05 27.34 9.42
C VAL A 256 -0.60 26.21 10.24
N LEU A 257 0.17 25.45 11.02
CA LEU A 257 -0.38 24.40 11.87
C LEU A 257 -1.40 24.94 12.87
N LEU A 258 -1.07 26.03 13.57
CA LEU A 258 -1.96 26.66 14.54
C LEU A 258 -3.24 27.21 13.92
N ASN A 259 -3.21 27.65 12.66
CA ASN A 259 -4.36 28.17 11.92
C ASN A 259 -5.15 27.07 11.17
N THR A 260 -4.69 25.83 11.21
CA THR A 260 -5.34 24.69 10.54
C THR A 260 -5.77 23.64 11.57
N TRP A 261 -5.03 22.60 11.81
CA TRP A 261 -5.44 21.45 12.60
C TRP A 261 -4.99 21.47 14.06
N ALA A 262 -3.94 22.21 14.38
CA ALA A 262 -3.31 22.13 15.71
C ALA A 262 -4.18 22.74 16.82
N HIS A 263 -5.11 23.65 16.49
CA HIS A 263 -6.03 24.25 17.47
C HIS A 263 -7.03 23.25 18.07
N ASP A 264 -7.32 22.15 17.37
CA ASP A 264 -8.22 21.08 17.85
C ASP A 264 -7.54 20.08 18.78
N VAL A 265 -6.22 20.15 18.91
CA VAL A 265 -5.42 19.16 19.63
C VAL A 265 -5.07 19.67 21.03
N LYS A 266 -5.61 19.03 22.07
CA LYS A 266 -5.37 19.43 23.47
C LYS A 266 -3.95 19.06 23.95
N ASN A 267 -3.43 17.90 23.54
CA ASN A 267 -2.13 17.38 23.98
C ASN A 267 -1.08 17.56 22.86
N LEU A 268 -0.89 18.81 22.42
CA LEU A 268 0.10 19.19 21.41
C LEU A 268 1.29 19.86 22.08
N LEU A 269 2.49 19.37 21.75
CA LEU A 269 3.76 20.02 22.11
C LEU A 269 4.63 20.19 20.86
N MET A 270 5.30 21.33 20.78
CA MET A 270 6.23 21.65 19.68
C MET A 270 7.66 21.62 20.20
N PHE A 271 8.48 20.74 19.65
CA PHE A 271 9.86 20.53 20.09
C PHE A 271 10.83 21.31 19.23
N SER A 272 11.48 22.30 19.85
CA SER A 272 12.31 23.29 19.18
C SER A 272 13.71 23.38 19.80
N ASP A 273 14.66 23.99 19.09
CA ASP A 273 15.94 24.42 19.62
C ASP A 273 15.86 25.65 20.50
N THR A 274 14.71 26.34 20.52
CA THR A 274 14.47 27.56 21.30
C THR A 274 13.07 27.54 21.87
N GLU A 275 12.93 27.89 23.13
CA GLU A 275 11.62 28.13 23.77
C GLU A 275 11.00 29.43 23.22
N ASP A 276 9.70 29.37 22.91
CA ASP A 276 8.90 30.51 22.48
C ASP A 276 7.58 30.53 23.31
N LYS A 277 7.41 31.54 24.15
CA LYS A 277 6.25 31.66 25.05
C LYS A 277 4.92 31.92 24.34
N THR A 278 4.95 32.25 23.05
CA THR A 278 3.75 32.51 22.24
C THR A 278 3.16 31.24 21.61
N ILE A 279 3.91 30.13 21.64
CA ILE A 279 3.52 28.81 21.14
C ILE A 279 3.91 27.72 22.13
N PRO A 280 3.23 26.56 22.19
CA PRO A 280 3.52 25.51 23.18
C PRO A 280 4.83 24.76 22.87
N THR A 281 5.97 25.48 22.95
CA THR A 281 7.30 24.90 22.64
C THR A 281 7.98 24.31 23.87
N ILE A 282 8.59 23.16 23.64
CA ILE A 282 9.58 22.52 24.54
C ILE A 282 10.94 22.66 23.90
N LYS A 283 11.90 23.25 24.61
CA LYS A 283 13.28 23.30 24.17
C LYS A 283 13.94 21.94 24.36
N VAL A 284 14.45 21.38 23.26
CA VAL A 284 15.28 20.17 23.30
C VAL A 284 16.77 20.54 23.25
N ASN A 285 17.56 19.89 24.11
CA ASN A 285 19.02 20.12 24.18
C ASN A 285 19.76 19.26 23.15
N VAL A 286 19.29 19.30 21.89
CA VAL A 286 19.88 18.60 20.76
C VAL A 286 20.30 19.62 19.72
N LYS A 287 21.47 19.43 19.13
CA LYS A 287 21.96 20.30 18.04
C LYS A 287 20.98 20.26 16.88
N ASN A 288 20.55 21.44 16.43
CA ASN A 288 19.72 21.52 15.23
C ASN A 288 20.54 21.20 14.00
N VAL A 289 20.04 20.30 13.14
CA VAL A 289 20.68 19.85 11.90
C VAL A 289 19.78 20.16 10.72
N ALA A 290 20.37 20.25 9.53
CA ALA A 290 19.64 20.59 8.31
C ALA A 290 18.77 19.43 7.80
N SER A 291 19.12 18.19 8.14
CA SER A 291 18.44 16.97 7.69
C SER A 291 18.62 15.85 8.71
N GLY A 292 17.87 14.78 8.57
CA GLY A 292 17.99 13.55 9.35
C GLY A 292 17.23 13.58 10.68
N HIS A 293 17.60 14.45 11.61
CA HIS A 293 16.90 14.74 12.87
C HIS A 293 16.77 13.59 13.88
N CYS A 294 17.54 12.50 13.76
CA CYS A 294 17.41 11.31 14.59
C CYS A 294 17.41 11.61 16.08
N GLU A 295 18.42 12.34 16.59
CA GLU A 295 18.48 12.64 18.02
C GLU A 295 17.28 13.48 18.51
N LYS A 296 16.77 14.40 17.68
CA LYS A 296 15.59 15.19 18.01
C LYS A 296 14.37 14.29 18.16
N THR A 297 14.14 13.39 17.21
CA THR A 297 13.00 12.46 17.24
C THR A 297 13.06 11.52 18.44
N LEU A 298 14.21 10.91 18.72
CA LEU A 298 14.36 10.09 19.93
C LEU A 298 14.23 10.89 21.21
N SER A 299 14.69 12.15 21.26
CA SER A 299 14.50 13.03 22.41
C SER A 299 13.03 13.37 22.64
N ILE A 300 12.23 13.53 21.58
CA ILE A 300 10.77 13.70 21.69
C ILE A 300 10.14 12.45 22.30
N MET A 301 10.44 11.28 21.76
CA MET A 301 9.92 9.99 22.26
C MET A 301 10.26 9.83 23.75
N LYS A 302 11.51 10.05 24.11
CA LYS A 302 12.00 9.96 25.48
C LYS A 302 11.31 10.96 26.40
N PHE A 303 11.08 12.20 25.95
CA PHE A 303 10.38 13.21 26.72
C PHE A 303 9.00 12.73 27.18
N TYR A 304 8.20 12.13 26.30
CA TYR A 304 6.87 11.64 26.65
C TYR A 304 6.89 10.49 27.65
N ILE A 305 7.90 9.63 27.60
CA ILE A 305 8.06 8.50 28.54
C ILE A 305 8.61 8.98 29.89
N ASP A 306 9.70 9.75 29.90
CA ASP A 306 10.38 10.20 31.11
C ASP A 306 9.50 11.13 31.97
N ASN A 307 8.64 11.94 31.35
CA ASN A 307 7.70 12.81 32.05
C ASN A 307 6.37 12.12 32.38
N ASN A 308 6.28 10.80 32.18
CA ASN A 308 5.10 9.99 32.45
C ASN A 308 3.78 10.62 31.94
N MET A 309 3.84 11.16 30.72
CA MET A 309 2.68 11.75 30.06
C MET A 309 1.58 10.71 29.85
N SER A 310 0.32 11.11 30.06
CA SER A 310 -0.82 10.20 29.86
C SER A 310 -1.27 10.23 28.40
N PHE A 311 -1.10 9.10 27.69
CA PHE A 311 -1.57 8.89 26.32
C PHE A 311 -1.58 7.40 25.99
N ASN A 312 -2.37 6.99 25.00
CA ASN A 312 -2.34 5.68 24.40
C ASN A 312 -1.56 5.71 23.07
N TRP A 313 -1.59 6.84 22.39
CA TRP A 313 -0.97 7.05 21.08
C TRP A 313 -0.09 8.31 21.08
N LEU A 314 1.14 8.18 20.60
CA LEU A 314 2.01 9.31 20.27
C LEU A 314 2.10 9.46 18.75
N VAL A 315 1.84 10.65 18.25
CA VAL A 315 2.08 11.04 16.86
C VAL A 315 3.26 11.99 16.82
N ILE A 316 4.25 11.69 15.97
CA ILE A 316 5.36 12.61 15.70
C ILE A 316 5.18 13.13 14.27
N ALA A 317 5.11 14.45 14.13
CA ALA A 317 4.90 15.13 12.86
C ALA A 317 5.95 16.22 12.63
N ASP A 318 6.17 16.59 11.38
CA ASP A 318 6.99 17.74 11.02
C ASP A 318 6.19 19.04 11.07
N ASP A 319 6.86 20.19 11.14
CA ASP A 319 6.20 21.50 11.18
C ASP A 319 5.57 21.91 9.83
N ASP A 320 5.69 21.08 8.81
CA ASP A 320 5.01 21.18 7.52
C ASP A 320 4.15 19.95 7.17
N THR A 321 3.70 19.22 8.20
CA THR A 321 2.69 18.17 8.07
C THR A 321 1.30 18.74 8.29
N LEU A 322 0.43 18.63 7.30
CA LEU A 322 -1.01 18.92 7.44
C LEU A 322 -1.74 17.65 7.86
N LEU A 323 -2.62 17.74 8.86
CA LEU A 323 -3.26 16.59 9.49
C LEU A 323 -4.76 16.82 9.70
N SER A 324 -5.60 15.84 9.41
CA SER A 324 -6.99 15.79 9.87
C SER A 324 -7.06 15.08 11.22
N PHE A 325 -7.14 15.84 12.30
CA PHE A 325 -7.18 15.28 13.67
C PHE A 325 -8.44 14.43 13.89
N GLN A 326 -9.56 14.81 13.31
CA GLN A 326 -10.80 14.06 13.41
C GLN A 326 -10.71 12.69 12.73
N ARG A 327 -10.15 12.63 11.51
CA ARG A 327 -9.94 11.37 10.80
C ARG A 327 -8.89 10.50 11.51
N LEU A 328 -7.84 11.11 12.06
CA LEU A 328 -6.86 10.39 12.87
C LEU A 328 -7.52 9.67 14.05
N ARG A 329 -8.42 10.31 14.77
CA ARG A 329 -9.16 9.70 15.89
C ARG A 329 -10.04 8.53 15.45
N LYS A 330 -10.69 8.61 14.29
CA LYS A 330 -11.47 7.51 13.70
C LYS A 330 -10.56 6.36 13.28
N LEU A 331 -9.45 6.68 12.61
CA LEU A 331 -8.46 5.69 12.17
C LEU A 331 -7.89 4.89 13.35
N LEU A 332 -7.51 5.56 14.43
CA LEU A 332 -6.92 4.91 15.59
C LEU A 332 -7.90 4.04 16.38
N ALA A 333 -9.21 4.21 16.20
CA ALA A 333 -10.22 3.32 16.76
C ALA A 333 -10.16 1.88 16.17
N CYS A 334 -9.50 1.71 15.01
CA CYS A 334 -9.33 0.41 14.38
C CYS A 334 -8.21 -0.43 14.99
N TYR A 335 -7.36 0.17 15.83
CA TYR A 335 -6.14 -0.47 16.33
C TYR A 335 -6.16 -0.57 17.85
N ASP A 336 -5.65 -1.68 18.38
CA ASP A 336 -5.51 -1.87 19.82
C ASP A 336 -4.23 -1.18 20.33
N SER A 337 -4.40 -0.12 21.12
CA SER A 337 -3.29 0.63 21.69
C SER A 337 -2.50 -0.13 22.75
N SER A 338 -2.98 -1.28 23.23
CA SER A 338 -2.27 -2.17 24.16
C SER A 338 -1.25 -3.08 23.47
N GLU A 339 -1.36 -3.24 22.15
CA GLU A 339 -0.39 -3.97 21.30
C GLU A 339 0.79 -3.07 20.92
N ASN A 340 1.87 -3.71 20.40
CA ASN A 340 3.01 -2.98 19.83
C ASN A 340 2.66 -2.51 18.41
N VAL A 341 2.00 -1.39 18.26
CA VAL A 341 1.53 -0.87 16.98
C VAL A 341 2.36 0.34 16.55
N VAL A 342 2.85 0.29 15.31
CA VAL A 342 3.51 1.42 14.63
C VAL A 342 2.83 1.62 13.29
N LEU A 343 2.27 2.81 13.06
CA LEU A 343 1.52 3.17 11.87
C LEU A 343 2.19 4.34 11.13
N GLY A 344 2.10 4.34 9.81
CA GLY A 344 2.61 5.41 8.98
C GLY A 344 2.51 5.06 7.48
N GLU A 345 2.89 5.98 6.63
CA GLU A 345 3.16 5.64 5.24
C GLU A 345 4.46 4.82 5.19
N ARG A 346 4.39 3.62 4.65
CA ARG A 346 5.53 2.68 4.63
C ARG A 346 6.43 2.92 3.44
N TYR A 347 7.69 3.19 3.73
CA TYR A 347 8.79 3.05 2.79
C TYR A 347 9.68 1.86 3.20
N GLY A 348 10.56 1.45 2.30
CA GLY A 348 11.46 0.34 2.54
C GLY A 348 12.87 0.59 2.05
N TYR A 349 13.84 0.01 2.72
CA TYR A 349 15.24 -0.02 2.30
C TYR A 349 15.71 -1.46 2.19
N ASN A 350 16.13 -1.90 1.00
CA ASN A 350 16.57 -3.28 0.68
C ASN A 350 15.63 -4.38 1.22
N VAL A 351 14.31 -4.16 1.20
CA VAL A 351 13.31 -4.97 1.91
C VAL A 351 13.30 -6.45 1.52
N TRP A 352 13.77 -6.78 0.33
CA TRP A 352 13.92 -8.16 -0.16
C TRP A 352 15.23 -8.83 0.31
N GLY A 353 16.13 -8.07 0.93
CA GLY A 353 17.40 -8.54 1.46
C GLY A 353 17.36 -8.80 2.97
N LYS A 354 18.22 -9.72 3.45
CA LYS A 354 18.31 -10.09 4.87
C LYS A 354 18.45 -8.88 5.82
N PHE A 355 19.14 -7.83 5.40
CA PHE A 355 19.40 -6.64 6.22
C PHE A 355 18.46 -5.47 5.91
N GLY A 356 17.52 -5.65 4.98
CA GLY A 356 16.53 -4.65 4.64
C GLY A 356 15.47 -4.47 5.72
N TYR A 357 14.76 -3.33 5.71
CA TYR A 357 13.73 -3.01 6.69
C TYR A 357 12.71 -2.04 6.11
N ASN A 358 11.52 -2.05 6.71
CA ASN A 358 10.47 -1.06 6.48
C ASN A 358 10.61 0.07 7.48
N TYR A 359 10.15 1.27 7.11
CA TYR A 359 10.13 2.42 8.01
C TYR A 359 8.93 3.32 7.74
N PRO A 360 8.35 3.95 8.78
CA PRO A 360 7.30 4.96 8.62
C PRO A 360 7.96 6.28 8.20
N THR A 361 7.48 6.92 7.14
CA THR A 361 8.04 8.20 6.72
C THR A 361 7.76 9.30 7.74
N GLY A 362 8.77 10.15 8.00
CA GLY A 362 8.66 11.19 9.03
C GLY A 362 7.59 12.23 8.72
N GLY A 363 7.56 12.72 7.47
CA GLY A 363 6.69 13.81 7.08
C GLY A 363 5.21 13.43 6.97
N SER A 364 4.87 12.17 6.69
CA SER A 364 3.48 11.71 6.69
C SER A 364 2.87 11.69 8.10
N GLY A 365 3.72 11.71 9.12
CA GLY A 365 3.40 11.46 10.52
C GLY A 365 3.67 10.01 10.91
N MET A 366 4.44 9.83 11.98
CA MET A 366 4.75 8.53 12.58
C MET A 366 3.89 8.34 13.82
N ILE A 367 3.16 7.23 13.90
CA ILE A 367 2.21 6.96 14.98
C ILE A 367 2.66 5.73 15.75
N PHE A 368 2.72 5.86 17.08
CA PHE A 368 3.19 4.81 17.97
C PHE A 368 2.18 4.55 19.08
N SER A 369 1.83 3.29 19.32
CA SER A 369 1.21 2.91 20.57
C SER A 369 2.20 3.05 21.74
N ARG A 370 1.70 3.26 22.94
CA ARG A 370 2.57 3.41 24.14
C ARG A 370 3.54 2.22 24.32
N PRO A 371 3.11 0.94 24.22
CA PRO A 371 4.04 -0.19 24.36
C PRO A 371 5.14 -0.23 23.30
N ALA A 372 4.81 0.13 22.06
CA ALA A 372 5.82 0.21 20.99
C ALA A 372 6.83 1.33 21.25
N LEU A 373 6.35 2.49 21.70
CA LEU A 373 7.18 3.64 22.05
C LEU A 373 8.16 3.31 23.19
N GLU A 374 7.69 2.67 24.27
CA GLU A 374 8.51 2.28 25.43
C GLU A 374 9.66 1.34 25.00
N LYS A 375 9.38 0.38 24.11
CA LYS A 375 10.42 -0.50 23.55
C LYS A 375 11.43 0.27 22.68
N LEU A 376 10.95 1.19 21.84
CA LEU A 376 11.82 2.00 20.99
C LEU A 376 12.74 2.89 21.84
N VAL A 377 12.21 3.59 22.83
CA VAL A 377 12.99 4.48 23.72
C VAL A 377 14.06 3.71 24.51
N SER A 378 13.76 2.47 24.90
CA SER A 378 14.71 1.64 25.66
C SER A 378 15.86 1.07 24.84
N PHE A 379 15.65 0.92 23.52
CA PHE A 379 16.57 0.19 22.63
C PHE A 379 17.23 1.05 21.56
N CYS A 380 16.46 1.99 20.98
CA CYS A 380 16.87 2.70 19.78
C CYS A 380 17.93 3.78 20.08
N GLN A 381 18.95 3.85 19.25
CA GLN A 381 20.03 4.84 19.36
C GLN A 381 20.34 5.45 18.00
N CYS A 382 20.70 6.72 17.96
CA CYS A 382 21.15 7.40 16.76
C CYS A 382 22.64 7.15 16.51
N PRO A 383 23.04 6.68 15.33
CA PRO A 383 24.46 6.61 14.95
C PRO A 383 25.11 8.00 14.89
N SER A 384 24.34 9.00 14.44
CA SER A 384 24.73 10.43 14.44
C SER A 384 23.50 11.31 14.58
N THR A 385 23.69 12.58 14.95
CA THR A 385 22.60 13.56 15.13
C THR A 385 21.77 13.77 13.86
N ASP A 386 22.42 13.68 12.71
CA ASP A 386 21.88 13.90 11.36
C ASP A 386 21.53 12.61 10.60
N SER A 387 21.51 11.46 11.29
CA SER A 387 20.99 10.22 10.71
C SER A 387 19.49 10.39 10.38
N PRO A 388 19.00 9.80 9.26
CA PRO A 388 17.56 9.82 8.94
C PRO A 388 16.74 9.13 10.04
N ASP A 389 15.92 9.90 10.74
CA ASP A 389 15.18 9.43 11.93
C ASP A 389 14.23 8.28 11.61
N ASP A 390 13.47 8.40 10.54
CA ASP A 390 12.53 7.39 10.05
C ASP A 390 13.23 6.06 9.70
N MET A 391 14.36 6.11 9.01
CA MET A 391 15.14 4.93 8.67
C MET A 391 15.76 4.27 9.91
N ILE A 392 16.25 5.05 10.86
CA ILE A 392 16.79 4.52 12.13
C ILE A 392 15.68 3.86 12.94
N ILE A 393 14.50 4.48 13.04
CA ILE A 393 13.33 3.87 13.67
C ILE A 393 12.99 2.54 12.98
N GLY A 394 12.96 2.49 11.66
CA GLY A 394 12.71 1.26 10.91
C GLY A 394 13.72 0.15 11.20
N ALA A 395 15.01 0.47 11.30
CA ALA A 395 16.05 -0.48 11.68
C ALA A 395 15.88 -1.00 13.12
N CYS A 396 15.47 -0.11 14.05
CA CYS A 396 15.15 -0.47 15.43
C CYS A 396 13.92 -1.39 15.48
N LEU A 397 12.85 -1.07 14.76
CA LEU A 397 11.63 -1.88 14.67
C LEU A 397 11.94 -3.30 14.20
N LYS A 398 12.73 -3.43 13.14
CA LYS A 398 13.18 -4.75 12.65
C LYS A 398 13.90 -5.55 13.74
N THR A 399 14.82 -4.92 14.47
CA THR A 399 15.58 -5.59 15.54
C THR A 399 14.68 -6.00 16.71
N LEU A 400 13.70 -5.16 17.05
CA LEU A 400 12.70 -5.42 18.08
C LEU A 400 11.60 -6.39 17.65
N LYS A 401 11.57 -6.79 16.37
CA LYS A 401 10.52 -7.61 15.75
C LYS A 401 9.13 -6.98 15.93
N ILE A 402 9.04 -5.69 15.71
CA ILE A 402 7.79 -4.94 15.67
C ILE A 402 7.52 -4.62 14.20
N ASP A 403 6.42 -5.13 13.67
CA ASP A 403 6.01 -4.84 12.31
C ASP A 403 5.44 -3.44 12.21
N MET A 404 5.80 -2.74 11.15
CA MET A 404 5.20 -1.48 10.77
C MET A 404 3.96 -1.74 9.92
N THR A 405 2.83 -1.10 10.25
CA THR A 405 1.60 -1.14 9.48
C THR A 405 1.51 0.08 8.55
N HIS A 406 1.35 -0.17 7.26
CA HIS A 406 1.14 0.88 6.26
C HIS A 406 -0.27 1.43 6.31
N LEU A 407 -0.39 2.76 6.24
CA LEU A 407 -1.66 3.47 6.14
C LEU A 407 -1.73 4.22 4.81
N PRO A 408 -2.63 3.85 3.90
CA PRO A 408 -2.80 4.52 2.60
C PRO A 408 -3.42 5.92 2.69
N PHE A 409 -3.72 6.38 3.90
CA PHE A 409 -4.34 7.68 4.19
C PHE A 409 -3.34 8.74 4.66
N LEU A 410 -2.09 8.35 4.91
CA LEU A 410 -0.98 9.23 5.32
C LEU A 410 -0.02 9.41 4.14
N HIS A 411 0.42 10.64 3.89
CA HIS A 411 1.19 10.97 2.70
C HIS A 411 2.44 11.80 2.99
N GLN A 412 3.60 11.28 2.59
CA GLN A 412 4.91 11.94 2.67
C GLN A 412 5.04 13.12 1.71
N ALA A 413 4.18 13.21 0.71
CA ALA A 413 4.24 14.22 -0.33
C ALA A 413 2.96 15.07 -0.37
N ARG A 414 2.91 16.05 -1.28
CA ARG A 414 1.76 16.95 -1.47
C ARG A 414 0.68 16.26 -2.31
N PRO A 415 -0.58 16.69 -2.26
CA PRO A 415 -1.61 16.11 -3.13
C PRO A 415 -1.25 16.12 -4.62
N ILE A 416 -0.55 17.17 -5.09
CA ILE A 416 -0.11 17.29 -6.49
C ILE A 416 0.99 16.30 -6.91
N ASP A 417 1.61 15.61 -5.95
CA ASP A 417 2.65 14.63 -6.22
C ASP A 417 2.09 13.21 -6.46
N TYR A 418 0.78 13.04 -6.34
CA TYR A 418 0.08 11.76 -6.57
C TYR A 418 -0.84 11.86 -7.79
N SER A 419 -1.12 10.72 -8.44
CA SER A 419 -2.18 10.66 -9.45
C SER A 419 -3.53 11.05 -8.81
N PRO A 420 -4.33 11.92 -9.44
CA PRO A 420 -5.65 12.29 -8.91
C PRO A 420 -6.55 11.07 -8.67
N GLU A 421 -6.52 10.08 -9.55
CA GLU A 421 -7.29 8.84 -9.45
C GLU A 421 -6.83 7.98 -8.26
N PHE A 422 -5.56 8.08 -7.86
CA PHE A 422 -5.07 7.41 -6.66
C PHE A 422 -5.66 8.04 -5.39
N LEU A 423 -5.78 9.35 -5.34
CA LEU A 423 -6.33 10.05 -4.17
C LEU A 423 -7.87 10.00 -4.12
N ALA A 424 -8.55 9.97 -5.28
CA ALA A 424 -10.01 10.14 -5.38
C ALA A 424 -10.85 9.18 -4.52
N PRO A 425 -10.50 7.88 -4.32
CA PRO A 425 -11.35 6.97 -3.58
C PRO A 425 -11.26 7.10 -2.05
N PHE A 426 -10.29 7.84 -1.53
CA PHE A 426 -10.01 7.88 -0.10
C PHE A 426 -10.22 9.26 0.54
N LYS A 427 -10.60 9.26 1.82
CA LYS A 427 -10.48 10.42 2.69
C LYS A 427 -9.12 10.39 3.39
N HIS A 428 -8.26 11.34 3.06
CA HIS A 428 -6.87 11.38 3.54
C HIS A 428 -6.78 11.92 4.97
N THR A 429 -5.77 11.48 5.71
CA THR A 429 -5.51 11.90 7.10
C THR A 429 -4.36 12.88 7.18
N SER A 430 -3.34 12.76 6.32
CA SER A 430 -2.24 13.74 6.28
C SER A 430 -1.65 13.93 4.90
N PHE A 431 -1.03 15.12 4.70
CA PHE A 431 -0.12 15.44 3.61
C PHE A 431 1.07 16.23 4.14
N HIS A 432 2.21 16.14 3.46
CA HIS A 432 3.45 16.77 3.88
C HIS A 432 4.00 17.71 2.82
N LYS A 433 4.77 18.70 3.29
CA LYS A 433 5.41 19.80 2.57
C LYS A 433 4.47 20.95 2.19
N HIS A 434 4.90 22.17 2.55
CA HIS A 434 4.23 23.41 2.16
C HIS A 434 4.80 24.03 0.87
N TRP A 435 5.87 23.43 0.32
CA TRP A 435 6.57 23.99 -0.83
C TRP A 435 5.71 23.93 -2.10
N MET A 436 5.60 25.07 -2.79
CA MET A 436 4.84 25.23 -4.04
C MET A 436 3.34 24.89 -3.93
N ILE A 437 2.76 24.98 -2.74
CA ILE A 437 1.32 24.87 -2.50
C ILE A 437 0.88 25.95 -1.51
N ASP A 438 -0.42 26.26 -1.49
CA ASP A 438 -1.04 26.96 -0.35
C ASP A 438 -1.52 25.93 0.67
N PRO A 439 -0.86 25.83 1.85
CA PRO A 439 -1.21 24.83 2.85
C PRO A 439 -2.61 25.01 3.44
N HIS A 440 -3.15 26.26 3.47
CA HIS A 440 -4.51 26.52 3.94
C HIS A 440 -5.56 26.00 2.97
N VAL A 441 -5.31 26.16 1.66
CA VAL A 441 -6.17 25.61 0.61
C VAL A 441 -6.15 24.07 0.66
N VAL A 442 -4.96 23.48 0.73
CA VAL A 442 -4.84 22.00 0.85
C VAL A 442 -5.54 21.47 2.09
N TYR A 443 -5.37 22.13 3.24
CA TYR A 443 -6.08 21.71 4.46
C TYR A 443 -7.59 21.76 4.28
N LYS A 444 -8.12 22.86 3.76
CA LYS A 444 -9.56 23.06 3.54
C LYS A 444 -10.16 22.04 2.58
N GLU A 445 -9.49 21.77 1.48
CA GLU A 445 -10.01 20.90 0.41
C GLU A 445 -9.90 19.40 0.77
N TRP A 446 -8.81 19.00 1.43
CA TRP A 446 -8.49 17.59 1.61
C TRP A 446 -8.67 17.05 3.04
N LEU A 447 -8.51 17.88 4.06
CA LEU A 447 -8.35 17.43 5.43
C LEU A 447 -9.39 17.97 6.42
N GLN A 448 -9.98 19.10 6.11
CA GLN A 448 -10.99 19.72 6.99
C GLN A 448 -12.30 18.93 6.89
N GLU A 449 -12.81 18.46 8.04
CA GLU A 449 -14.16 17.92 8.14
C GLU A 449 -15.18 19.06 8.15
N SER A 450 -16.28 18.90 7.40
CA SER A 450 -17.41 19.82 7.52
C SER A 450 -18.09 19.62 8.86
N ASP A 451 -18.45 20.70 9.55
CA ASP A 451 -19.08 20.71 10.89
C ASP A 451 -20.41 19.92 10.98
N GLN A 452 -20.95 19.46 9.88
CA GLN A 452 -22.25 18.75 9.83
C GLN A 452 -22.21 17.30 10.31
N SER A 453 -21.04 16.71 10.63
CA SER A 453 -20.93 15.31 11.09
C SER A 453 -20.58 15.15 12.58
N PHE A 454 -20.49 16.22 13.34
CA PHE A 454 -20.15 16.17 14.76
C PHE A 454 -21.19 16.90 15.62
N ILE A 455 -22.34 16.26 15.82
CA ILE A 455 -23.16 16.52 17.01
C ILE A 455 -22.72 15.48 18.04
N PRO A 456 -22.03 15.86 19.14
CA PRO A 456 -21.81 14.95 20.24
C PRO A 456 -23.18 14.65 20.86
N HIS A 457 -23.69 13.44 20.69
CA HIS A 457 -24.72 12.95 21.58
C HIS A 457 -24.11 12.75 22.95
N SER A 458 -24.27 13.73 23.81
CA SER A 458 -24.33 13.68 25.28
C SER A 458 -23.62 14.87 25.93
N GLU A 459 -24.38 15.90 26.13
CA GLU A 459 -24.48 16.62 27.39
C GLU A 459 -25.90 17.24 27.42
N LEU A 460 -26.85 16.42 27.84
CA LEU A 460 -28.09 16.78 28.47
C LEU A 460 -28.12 16.14 29.86
#